data_9c4c02532c643e80b06f38e0b5beac8d
#
_entry.id   9c4c02532c643e80b06f38e0b5beac8d
#
_cell.length_a   1.000
_cell.length_b   1.000
_cell.length_c   1.000
_cell.angle_alpha   90.00
_cell.angle_beta   90.00
_cell.angle_gamma   90.00
#
_symmetry.space_group_name_H-M   'P 1'
#
loop_
_entity.id
_entity.type
_entity.pdbx_description
1 polymer ?
#
loop_
_entity_poly.entity_id
_entity_poly.type
_entity_poly.pdbx_seq_one_letter_code
_entity_poly.pdbx_strand_id
1 'polypeptide(L)'
;MSDSVNGYANGYANGLSENEIGESTKKIKILFYATHPSQPIGYGKIGNTISNFLAAQSNVELYYFAISNFPGQTDETRYINPNIKFIDALAEDAAIGSSELYGVDIIDRVMREIKPDIFIIYNDIIVTSRLLNALLQYRQEFKDVTRFVSYVDLVYPFEKLRYIRHIDRNVDYFFAFSDFWKKNLIDMGVRADKVGIFYHGFDKHKFQIIPSEVAKEHFGFSTDDFIILNTNRNTYRKAHDISMKAFLELLRRERMDSRIKLFINHQMDSLSGYNIYDLLEVECLKLGLVYEDVLNKHVFMFKNKVGHAEDSQINMLYNAADVGVNTCLGEGFGLCSMEHAALGKPQVISSVGALTDIFKNGGSVLVKPKAVLSVANHVDEHNGDLHICDYNDFADGLQMYFHNSSKRKVDGYDIREHILNTYNWNTILVEFMKDLKKIL
;
A
#
# COMPACT_ATOMS: atom_id res chain seq x y z
N MET A 1 4.63 -26.18 15.91
CA MET A 1 4.81 -24.72 15.99
C MET A 1 6.27 -24.26 15.75
N SER A 2 7.25 -25.16 15.65
CA SER A 2 8.69 -24.81 15.41
C SER A 2 9.11 -24.78 13.93
N ASP A 3 8.32 -25.34 13.02
CA ASP A 3 8.71 -25.47 11.59
C ASP A 3 8.25 -24.29 10.73
N SER A 4 7.32 -23.44 11.20
CA SER A 4 6.83 -22.28 10.45
C SER A 4 7.79 -21.07 10.51
N VAL A 5 8.61 -20.95 11.54
CA VAL A 5 9.54 -19.82 11.75
C VAL A 5 10.75 -19.91 10.82
N ASN A 6 11.22 -21.12 10.49
CA ASN A 6 12.35 -21.34 9.59
C ASN A 6 12.03 -21.11 8.09
N GLY A 7 10.76 -21.15 7.69
CA GLY A 7 10.34 -20.89 6.31
C GLY A 7 10.53 -19.43 5.87
N TYR A 8 10.40 -18.47 6.78
CA TYR A 8 10.57 -17.05 6.49
C TYR A 8 12.04 -16.65 6.26
N ALA A 9 12.97 -17.20 7.05
CA ALA A 9 14.39 -16.86 6.92
C ALA A 9 15.02 -17.43 5.63
N ASN A 10 14.56 -18.57 5.15
CA ASN A 10 15.11 -19.26 3.98
C ASN A 10 14.45 -18.87 2.65
N GLY A 11 13.24 -18.28 2.65
CA GLY A 11 12.49 -17.95 1.44
C GLY A 11 13.10 -16.81 0.62
N TYR A 12 13.83 -15.89 1.25
CA TYR A 12 14.44 -14.73 0.60
C TYR A 12 15.98 -14.81 0.50
N ALA A 13 16.62 -15.81 1.13
CA ALA A 13 18.09 -15.89 1.23
C ALA A 13 18.78 -16.54 0.00
N ASN A 14 18.07 -17.25 -0.86
CA ASN A 14 18.68 -18.11 -1.90
C ASN A 14 18.83 -17.44 -3.28
N GLY A 15 18.92 -16.12 -3.38
CA GLY A 15 18.90 -15.39 -4.66
C GLY A 15 20.25 -15.03 -5.30
N LEU A 16 21.37 -15.13 -4.59
CA LEU A 16 22.68 -14.80 -5.12
C LEU A 16 23.66 -15.95 -4.85
N SER A 17 24.21 -16.55 -5.93
CA SER A 17 25.30 -17.51 -5.81
C SER A 17 26.55 -16.80 -5.29
N GLU A 18 27.28 -17.44 -4.37
CA GLU A 18 28.52 -16.92 -3.73
C GLU A 18 29.64 -16.56 -4.72
N ASN A 19 29.49 -16.88 -6.00
CA ASN A 19 30.56 -16.79 -7.01
C ASN A 19 30.69 -15.44 -7.73
N GLU A 20 29.88 -14.41 -7.43
CA GLU A 20 29.98 -13.08 -8.06
C GLU A 20 30.45 -11.95 -7.12
N ILE A 21 30.87 -12.28 -5.89
CA ILE A 21 31.30 -11.30 -4.91
C ILE A 21 32.81 -11.33 -4.76
N GLY A 22 33.48 -10.48 -5.52
CA GLY A 22 34.86 -10.10 -5.20
C GLY A 22 34.94 -9.57 -3.77
N GLU A 23 35.87 -10.07 -2.96
CA GLU A 23 36.07 -9.75 -1.55
C GLU A 23 36.22 -8.24 -1.31
N SER A 24 35.12 -7.52 -1.04
CA SER A 24 35.17 -6.29 -0.28
C SER A 24 34.83 -6.62 1.17
N THR A 25 35.81 -6.56 2.06
CA THR A 25 35.67 -6.84 3.49
C THR A 25 34.81 -5.79 4.25
N LYS A 26 34.48 -4.67 3.60
CA LYS A 26 33.68 -3.57 4.19
C LYS A 26 32.20 -3.75 3.87
N LYS A 27 31.37 -3.89 4.91
CA LYS A 27 29.91 -3.90 4.77
C LYS A 27 29.37 -2.53 4.33
N ILE A 28 28.36 -2.54 3.47
CA ILE A 28 27.58 -1.35 3.10
C ILE A 28 26.68 -0.99 4.28
N LYS A 29 26.84 0.20 4.85
CA LYS A 29 25.95 0.72 5.90
C LYS A 29 24.73 1.36 5.28
N ILE A 30 23.56 0.82 5.57
CA ILE A 30 22.29 1.36 5.11
C ILE A 30 21.51 1.86 6.33
N LEU A 31 21.09 3.12 6.31
CA LEU A 31 20.07 3.65 7.19
C LEU A 31 18.74 3.68 6.42
N PHE A 32 17.77 2.89 6.88
CA PHE A 32 16.44 2.81 6.29
C PHE A 32 15.42 3.49 7.21
N TYR A 33 14.91 4.62 6.76
CA TYR A 33 13.87 5.38 7.44
C TYR A 33 12.49 4.95 6.92
N ALA A 34 11.68 4.38 7.80
CA ALA A 34 10.31 3.96 7.47
C ALA A 34 9.44 3.79 8.73
N THR A 35 8.14 3.61 8.54
CA THR A 35 7.22 3.19 9.60
C THR A 35 7.68 1.88 10.24
N HIS A 36 7.56 1.78 11.58
CA HIS A 36 7.95 0.58 12.32
C HIS A 36 7.36 -0.69 11.68
N PRO A 37 8.18 -1.74 11.46
CA PRO A 37 7.79 -2.90 10.65
C PRO A 37 6.64 -3.73 11.25
N SER A 38 6.38 -3.62 12.56
CA SER A 38 5.24 -4.27 13.22
C SER A 38 3.93 -3.48 13.08
N GLN A 39 3.93 -2.26 12.53
CA GLN A 39 2.69 -1.51 12.35
C GLN A 39 1.80 -2.18 11.28
N PRO A 40 0.49 -2.43 11.55
CA PRO A 40 -0.41 -3.18 10.67
C PRO A 40 -0.93 -2.35 9.48
N ILE A 41 -0.09 -1.49 8.93
CA ILE A 41 -0.38 -0.63 7.78
C ILE A 41 0.55 -0.96 6.61
N GLY A 42 0.21 -0.50 5.41
CA GLY A 42 0.98 -0.76 4.20
C GLY A 42 2.46 -0.41 4.32
N TYR A 43 2.78 0.76 4.89
CA TYR A 43 4.17 1.17 5.12
C TYR A 43 4.94 0.20 6.02
N GLY A 44 4.34 -0.24 7.14
CA GLY A 44 4.97 -1.20 8.05
C GLY A 44 5.17 -2.57 7.37
N LYS A 45 4.18 -3.03 6.59
CA LYS A 45 4.25 -4.30 5.83
C LYS A 45 5.41 -4.29 4.82
N ILE A 46 5.52 -3.23 4.03
CA ILE A 46 6.58 -3.09 3.01
C ILE A 46 7.94 -2.88 3.68
N GLY A 47 8.00 -2.02 4.70
CA GLY A 47 9.22 -1.79 5.50
C GLY A 47 9.75 -3.08 6.13
N ASN A 48 8.87 -3.95 6.65
CA ASN A 48 9.22 -5.26 7.18
C ASN A 48 9.88 -6.15 6.10
N THR A 49 9.28 -6.25 4.93
CA THR A 49 9.82 -7.09 3.84
C THR A 49 11.19 -6.59 3.37
N ILE A 50 11.34 -5.29 3.12
CA ILE A 50 12.60 -4.68 2.66
C ILE A 50 13.69 -4.86 3.72
N SER A 51 13.39 -4.55 4.98
CA SER A 51 14.39 -4.60 6.04
C SER A 51 14.87 -6.02 6.34
N ASN A 52 13.98 -7.00 6.36
CA ASN A 52 14.35 -8.40 6.53
C ASN A 52 15.25 -8.89 5.40
N PHE A 53 14.96 -8.51 4.15
CA PHE A 53 15.82 -8.84 3.01
C PHE A 53 17.18 -8.18 3.11
N LEU A 54 17.27 -6.87 3.39
CA LEU A 54 18.53 -6.16 3.53
C LEU A 54 19.40 -6.71 4.66
N ALA A 55 18.78 -7.00 5.82
CA ALA A 55 19.49 -7.56 6.97
C ALA A 55 19.97 -9.00 6.77
N ALA A 56 19.40 -9.73 5.83
CA ALA A 56 19.85 -11.08 5.45
C ALA A 56 21.08 -11.07 4.53
N GLN A 57 21.45 -9.91 3.93
CA GLN A 57 22.63 -9.81 3.06
C GLN A 57 23.92 -9.76 3.89
N SER A 58 24.89 -10.65 3.63
CA SER A 58 26.13 -10.74 4.38
C SER A 58 27.00 -9.47 4.30
N ASN A 59 26.89 -8.73 3.20
CA ASN A 59 27.62 -7.50 2.91
C ASN A 59 26.88 -6.22 3.32
N VAL A 60 25.73 -6.32 4.03
CA VAL A 60 24.96 -5.17 4.51
C VAL A 60 25.01 -5.08 6.03
N GLU A 61 25.11 -3.85 6.53
CA GLU A 61 24.88 -3.47 7.92
C GLU A 61 23.67 -2.54 7.96
N LEU A 62 22.53 -3.06 8.42
CA LEU A 62 21.26 -2.35 8.37
C LEU A 62 20.93 -1.67 9.69
N TYR A 63 20.74 -0.35 9.64
CA TYR A 63 20.11 0.46 10.65
C TYR A 63 18.69 0.79 10.20
N TYR A 64 17.70 0.58 11.05
CA TYR A 64 16.30 0.89 10.79
C TYR A 64 15.85 2.03 11.69
N PHE A 65 15.62 3.21 11.08
CA PHE A 65 15.03 4.33 11.79
C PHE A 65 13.51 4.20 11.72
N ALA A 66 12.93 3.72 12.83
CA ALA A 66 11.52 3.35 12.92
C ALA A 66 10.68 4.52 13.43
N ILE A 67 9.74 4.98 12.62
CA ILE A 67 8.73 5.97 13.03
C ILE A 67 7.39 5.32 13.33
N SER A 68 6.50 6.05 14.00
CA SER A 68 5.11 5.63 14.27
C SER A 68 5.00 4.28 15.02
N ASN A 69 5.91 4.02 15.96
CA ASN A 69 5.86 2.83 16.81
C ASN A 69 4.85 3.04 17.96
N PHE A 70 3.54 2.94 17.64
CA PHE A 70 2.49 3.16 18.63
C PHE A 70 2.24 1.89 19.46
N PRO A 71 2.47 1.94 20.80
CA PRO A 71 2.22 0.81 21.68
C PRO A 71 0.78 0.29 21.60
N GLY A 72 0.61 -1.04 21.59
CA GLY A 72 -0.70 -1.68 21.51
C GLY A 72 -1.35 -1.69 20.12
N GLN A 73 -0.66 -1.17 19.11
CA GLN A 73 -1.11 -1.17 17.70
C GLN A 73 -0.16 -1.95 16.79
N THR A 74 0.53 -2.94 17.32
CA THR A 74 1.55 -3.71 16.62
C THR A 74 1.03 -5.09 16.23
N ASP A 75 1.43 -5.57 15.05
CA ASP A 75 1.30 -6.98 14.65
C ASP A 75 2.54 -7.75 15.13
N GLU A 76 2.42 -8.37 16.30
CA GLU A 76 3.50 -9.12 16.94
C GLU A 76 3.81 -10.44 16.21
N THR A 77 2.98 -10.85 15.26
CA THR A 77 3.20 -12.08 14.48
C THR A 77 4.25 -11.90 13.37
N ARG A 78 4.60 -10.66 13.04
CA ARG A 78 5.58 -10.36 12.00
C ARG A 78 6.99 -10.69 12.44
N TYR A 79 7.65 -11.54 11.66
CA TYR A 79 9.07 -11.79 11.84
C TYR A 79 9.91 -10.55 11.58
N ILE A 80 10.86 -10.29 12.45
CA ILE A 80 11.87 -9.23 12.34
C ILE A 80 13.24 -9.87 12.45
N ASN A 81 14.10 -9.64 11.44
CA ASN A 81 15.45 -10.20 11.42
C ASN A 81 16.29 -9.63 12.57
N PRO A 82 16.92 -10.48 13.42
CA PRO A 82 17.68 -10.02 14.58
C PRO A 82 18.94 -9.19 14.23
N ASN A 83 19.39 -9.21 12.98
CA ASN A 83 20.50 -8.39 12.51
C ASN A 83 20.13 -6.92 12.26
N ILE A 84 18.85 -6.56 12.33
CA ILE A 84 18.40 -5.17 12.18
C ILE A 84 18.74 -4.38 13.44
N LYS A 85 19.48 -3.28 13.29
CA LYS A 85 19.77 -2.33 14.36
C LYS A 85 18.69 -1.25 14.38
N PHE A 86 17.77 -1.32 15.35
CA PHE A 86 16.66 -0.38 15.46
C PHE A 86 17.04 0.90 16.16
N ILE A 87 16.46 2.01 15.66
CA ILE A 87 16.38 3.32 16.29
C ILE A 87 14.90 3.67 16.31
N ASP A 88 14.29 3.68 17.48
CA ASP A 88 12.87 4.04 17.66
C ASP A 88 12.75 5.55 17.79
N ALA A 89 12.26 6.20 16.75
CA ALA A 89 12.14 7.66 16.72
C ALA A 89 11.23 8.20 17.83
N LEU A 90 10.13 7.50 18.12
CA LEU A 90 9.19 7.95 19.16
C LEU A 90 9.82 7.90 20.56
N ALA A 91 10.58 6.85 20.86
CA ALA A 91 11.28 6.71 22.13
C ALA A 91 12.43 7.73 22.26
N GLU A 92 13.20 7.95 21.22
CA GLU A 92 14.30 8.90 21.18
C GLU A 92 13.80 10.37 21.27
N ASP A 93 12.72 10.73 20.55
CA ASP A 93 12.10 12.04 20.63
C ASP A 93 11.56 12.31 22.04
N ALA A 94 10.90 11.33 22.65
CA ALA A 94 10.42 11.43 24.03
C ALA A 94 11.57 11.64 25.05
N ALA A 95 12.71 10.99 24.84
CA ALA A 95 13.89 11.12 25.71
C ALA A 95 14.49 12.54 25.71
N ILE A 96 14.32 13.30 24.64
CA ILE A 96 14.75 14.71 24.54
C ILE A 96 13.61 15.71 24.83
N GLY A 97 12.41 15.22 25.19
CA GLY A 97 11.24 16.05 25.48
C GLY A 97 10.56 16.62 24.21
N SER A 98 10.83 16.06 23.04
CA SER A 98 10.16 16.42 21.79
C SER A 98 8.79 15.72 21.70
N SER A 99 7.81 16.39 21.08
CA SER A 99 6.52 15.83 20.68
C SER A 99 6.46 15.52 19.17
N GLU A 100 7.58 15.59 18.49
CA GLU A 100 7.73 15.25 17.08
C GLU A 100 7.53 13.73 16.90
N LEU A 101 6.79 13.31 15.88
CA LEU A 101 6.41 11.90 15.69
C LEU A 101 7.20 11.21 14.57
N TYR A 102 7.99 11.99 13.80
CA TYR A 102 8.71 11.52 12.63
C TYR A 102 10.24 11.53 12.81
N GLY A 103 10.73 11.83 14.02
CA GLY A 103 12.16 11.84 14.35
C GLY A 103 12.94 12.97 13.68
N VAL A 104 12.27 14.06 13.26
CA VAL A 104 12.91 15.21 12.59
C VAL A 104 13.94 15.88 13.49
N ASP A 105 13.69 15.94 14.81
CA ASP A 105 14.55 16.60 15.78
C ASP A 105 15.85 15.82 16.08
N ILE A 106 15.85 14.51 15.81
CA ILE A 106 16.98 13.61 16.15
C ILE A 106 17.75 13.10 14.93
N ILE A 107 17.19 13.22 13.71
CA ILE A 107 17.75 12.56 12.52
C ILE A 107 19.19 13.04 12.19
N ASP A 108 19.51 14.32 12.37
CA ASP A 108 20.87 14.84 12.09
C ASP A 108 21.90 14.20 13.03
N ARG A 109 21.59 14.06 14.33
CA ARG A 109 22.42 13.35 15.32
C ARG A 109 22.66 11.90 14.89
N VAL A 110 21.60 11.18 14.56
CA VAL A 110 21.67 9.78 14.16
C VAL A 110 22.51 9.61 12.89
N MET A 111 22.32 10.48 11.89
CA MET A 111 23.11 10.46 10.66
C MET A 111 24.60 10.70 10.92
N ARG A 112 24.95 11.62 11.82
CA ARG A 112 26.35 11.92 12.21
C ARG A 112 27.02 10.78 12.97
N GLU A 113 26.27 10.06 13.80
CA GLU A 113 26.75 8.90 14.55
C GLU A 113 27.02 7.70 13.63
N ILE A 114 26.07 7.37 12.73
CA ILE A 114 26.14 6.20 11.86
C ILE A 114 27.02 6.43 10.65
N LYS A 115 26.91 7.59 10.00
CA LYS A 115 27.53 7.91 8.71
C LYS A 115 27.25 6.80 7.69
N PRO A 116 25.97 6.59 7.29
CA PRO A 116 25.61 5.52 6.39
C PRO A 116 26.19 5.77 4.99
N ASP A 117 26.49 4.69 4.26
CA ASP A 117 26.84 4.79 2.84
C ASP A 117 25.59 5.13 2.00
N ILE A 118 24.40 4.60 2.42
CA ILE A 118 23.10 4.90 1.80
C ILE A 118 22.09 5.27 2.89
N PHE A 119 21.36 6.37 2.70
CA PHE A 119 20.20 6.75 3.48
C PHE A 119 18.95 6.62 2.60
N ILE A 120 18.06 5.68 2.92
CA ILE A 120 16.81 5.43 2.18
C ILE A 120 15.65 5.98 3.00
N ILE A 121 14.87 6.89 2.41
CA ILE A 121 13.66 7.46 3.00
C ILE A 121 12.44 6.85 2.30
N TYR A 122 11.68 6.01 2.99
CA TYR A 122 10.43 5.44 2.53
C TYR A 122 9.25 6.14 3.20
N ASN A 123 8.75 7.19 2.56
CA ASN A 123 7.61 7.96 3.06
C ASN A 123 6.99 8.83 1.94
N ASP A 124 5.94 9.59 2.30
CA ASP A 124 5.35 10.61 1.43
C ASP A 124 6.26 11.83 1.22
N ILE A 125 5.86 12.71 0.30
CA ILE A 125 6.63 13.91 -0.06
C ILE A 125 6.75 14.93 1.07
N ILE A 126 5.77 14.99 1.97
CA ILE A 126 5.73 15.98 3.05
C ILE A 126 6.76 15.62 4.11
N VAL A 127 6.69 14.38 4.61
CA VAL A 127 7.63 13.85 5.61
C VAL A 127 9.04 13.83 5.05
N THR A 128 9.22 13.31 3.82
CA THR A 128 10.52 13.30 3.14
C THR A 128 11.12 14.69 3.02
N SER A 129 10.32 15.71 2.64
CA SER A 129 10.78 17.08 2.53
C SER A 129 11.20 17.69 3.88
N ARG A 130 10.47 17.38 4.96
CA ARG A 130 10.80 17.82 6.33
C ARG A 130 12.13 17.25 6.80
N LEU A 131 12.34 15.93 6.62
CA LEU A 131 13.60 15.27 6.96
C LEU A 131 14.79 15.86 6.20
N LEU A 132 14.64 16.01 4.89
CA LEU A 132 15.71 16.59 4.06
C LEU A 132 16.04 18.02 4.46
N ASN A 133 15.04 18.80 4.91
CA ASN A 133 15.29 20.14 5.43
C ASN A 133 16.12 20.12 6.72
N ALA A 134 15.84 19.18 7.63
CA ALA A 134 16.65 19.00 8.86
C ALA A 134 18.09 18.53 8.55
N LEU A 135 18.31 17.90 7.40
CA LEU A 135 19.59 17.31 7.00
C LEU A 135 20.40 18.17 6.01
N LEU A 136 20.01 19.42 5.73
CA LEU A 136 20.70 20.26 4.74
C LEU A 136 22.19 20.45 5.06
N GLN A 137 22.54 20.68 6.34
CA GLN A 137 23.91 20.83 6.78
C GLN A 137 24.69 19.52 6.67
N TYR A 138 24.12 18.41 7.15
CA TYR A 138 24.70 17.08 6.99
C TYR A 138 24.98 16.77 5.52
N ARG A 139 24.01 17.05 4.63
CA ARG A 139 24.14 16.80 3.19
C ARG A 139 25.31 17.55 2.57
N GLN A 140 25.57 18.79 2.99
CA GLN A 140 26.73 19.56 2.52
C GLN A 140 28.06 19.00 3.02
N GLU A 141 28.12 18.62 4.30
CA GLU A 141 29.34 18.10 4.93
C GLU A 141 29.71 16.69 4.45
N PHE A 142 28.72 15.84 4.17
CA PHE A 142 28.90 14.41 3.88
C PHE A 142 28.43 14.00 2.48
N LYS A 143 28.38 14.92 1.51
CA LYS A 143 27.90 14.67 0.13
C LYS A 143 28.62 13.54 -0.60
N ASP A 144 29.91 13.33 -0.29
CA ASP A 144 30.75 12.29 -0.91
C ASP A 144 30.78 11.00 -0.09
N VAL A 145 30.10 10.96 1.07
CA VAL A 145 30.05 9.80 1.98
C VAL A 145 28.72 9.09 1.88
N THR A 146 27.60 9.85 1.95
CA THR A 146 26.24 9.29 2.02
C THR A 146 25.46 9.57 0.75
N ARG A 147 24.91 8.54 0.13
CA ARG A 147 23.92 8.64 -0.95
C ARG A 147 22.52 8.71 -0.36
N PHE A 148 21.76 9.73 -0.77
CA PHE A 148 20.37 9.93 -0.34
C PHE A 148 19.41 9.36 -1.38
N VAL A 149 18.55 8.45 -0.97
CA VAL A 149 17.59 7.76 -1.83
C VAL A 149 16.18 8.00 -1.28
N SER A 150 15.29 8.51 -2.12
CA SER A 150 13.87 8.66 -1.78
C SER A 150 13.06 7.54 -2.43
N TYR A 151 12.46 6.68 -1.62
CA TYR A 151 11.43 5.74 -2.05
C TYR A 151 10.07 6.41 -1.77
N VAL A 152 9.61 7.19 -2.74
CA VAL A 152 8.56 8.17 -2.55
C VAL A 152 7.16 7.59 -2.79
N ASP A 153 6.26 7.78 -1.82
CA ASP A 153 4.84 7.55 -2.00
C ASP A 153 4.17 8.79 -2.58
N LEU A 154 3.59 8.63 -3.77
CA LEU A 154 2.75 9.61 -4.44
C LEU A 154 1.35 9.02 -4.56
N VAL A 155 0.32 9.81 -4.28
CA VAL A 155 -1.07 9.36 -4.33
C VAL A 155 -1.89 10.07 -5.40
N TYR A 156 -1.48 11.28 -5.81
CA TYR A 156 -2.09 12.05 -6.89
C TYR A 156 -1.04 12.49 -7.91
N PRO A 157 -1.35 12.50 -9.21
CA PRO A 157 -0.50 13.18 -10.18
C PRO A 157 -0.30 14.65 -9.82
N PHE A 158 0.87 15.17 -10.11
CA PHE A 158 1.21 16.58 -9.89
C PHE A 158 1.01 17.08 -8.44
N GLU A 159 1.30 16.23 -7.46
CA GLU A 159 1.36 16.64 -6.05
C GLU A 159 2.25 17.88 -5.87
N LYS A 160 2.13 18.56 -4.72
CA LYS A 160 2.84 19.84 -4.44
C LYS A 160 4.26 19.89 -5.01
N LEU A 161 4.39 20.48 -6.18
CA LEU A 161 5.64 20.56 -6.95
C LEU A 161 6.81 21.16 -6.15
N ARG A 162 6.52 22.03 -5.16
CA ARG A 162 7.54 22.59 -4.27
C ARG A 162 8.29 21.51 -3.48
N TYR A 163 7.59 20.46 -3.00
CA TYR A 163 8.22 19.36 -2.28
C TYR A 163 9.02 18.46 -3.22
N ILE A 164 8.47 18.12 -4.39
CA ILE A 164 9.22 17.34 -5.39
C ILE A 164 10.51 18.03 -5.78
N ARG A 165 10.47 19.33 -6.05
CA ARG A 165 11.67 20.13 -6.36
C ARG A 165 12.66 20.19 -5.20
N HIS A 166 12.17 20.28 -3.95
CA HIS A 166 13.02 20.25 -2.78
C HIS A 166 13.69 18.89 -2.61
N ILE A 167 12.93 17.80 -2.74
CA ILE A 167 13.44 16.43 -2.66
C ILE A 167 14.47 16.21 -3.79
N ASP A 168 14.14 16.56 -5.04
CA ASP A 168 15.02 16.39 -6.19
C ASP A 168 16.41 17.07 -6.03
N ARG A 169 16.47 18.24 -5.42
CA ARG A 169 17.73 18.93 -5.13
C ARG A 169 18.57 18.24 -4.04
N ASN A 170 17.94 17.47 -3.16
CA ASN A 170 18.56 16.95 -1.94
C ASN A 170 18.71 15.43 -1.91
N VAL A 171 18.22 14.68 -2.91
CA VAL A 171 18.48 13.25 -3.03
C VAL A 171 19.34 12.93 -4.24
N ASP A 172 19.99 11.80 -4.26
CA ASP A 172 20.78 11.32 -5.40
C ASP A 172 19.93 10.49 -6.33
N TYR A 173 18.91 9.79 -5.80
CA TYR A 173 18.06 8.87 -6.57
C TYR A 173 16.65 8.77 -6.00
N PHE A 174 15.70 8.49 -6.90
CA PHE A 174 14.30 8.17 -6.56
C PHE A 174 13.97 6.73 -6.92
N PHE A 175 13.22 6.08 -6.06
CA PHE A 175 12.42 4.91 -6.44
C PHE A 175 10.95 5.28 -6.46
N ALA A 176 10.30 5.07 -7.60
CA ALA A 176 8.87 5.19 -7.78
C ALA A 176 8.20 3.82 -7.61
N PHE A 177 6.94 3.79 -7.19
CA PHE A 177 6.19 2.55 -6.97
C PHE A 177 5.79 1.82 -8.26
N SER A 178 5.75 2.53 -9.40
CA SER A 178 5.35 1.98 -10.70
C SER A 178 5.82 2.83 -11.88
N ASP A 179 5.59 2.34 -13.10
CA ASP A 179 5.83 3.09 -14.35
C ASP A 179 5.03 4.39 -14.38
N PHE A 180 3.77 4.35 -13.92
CA PHE A 180 2.92 5.54 -13.81
C PHE A 180 3.58 6.63 -12.96
N TRP A 181 4.07 6.29 -11.78
CA TRP A 181 4.70 7.23 -10.87
C TRP A 181 6.09 7.68 -11.32
N LYS A 182 6.86 6.80 -11.95
CA LYS A 182 8.11 7.20 -12.62
C LYS A 182 7.84 8.25 -13.69
N LYS A 183 6.86 7.99 -14.57
CA LYS A 183 6.47 8.96 -15.59
C LYS A 183 6.01 10.29 -14.96
N ASN A 184 5.21 10.25 -13.91
CA ASN A 184 4.72 11.44 -13.23
C ASN A 184 5.87 12.28 -12.62
N LEU A 185 6.87 11.67 -12.00
CA LEU A 185 8.07 12.37 -11.51
C LEU A 185 8.83 13.06 -12.64
N ILE A 186 8.98 12.38 -13.77
CA ILE A 186 9.64 12.94 -14.96
C ILE A 186 8.83 14.12 -15.53
N ASP A 187 7.51 13.99 -15.63
CA ASP A 187 6.60 15.07 -16.08
C ASP A 187 6.66 16.30 -15.12
N MET A 188 6.96 16.08 -13.82
CA MET A 188 7.21 17.15 -12.85
C MET A 188 8.60 17.74 -12.89
N GLY A 189 9.47 17.29 -13.81
CA GLY A 189 10.80 17.83 -14.07
C GLY A 189 11.97 17.11 -13.41
N VAL A 190 11.75 15.94 -12.76
CA VAL A 190 12.83 15.08 -12.28
C VAL A 190 13.51 14.41 -13.48
N ARG A 191 14.85 14.37 -13.49
CA ARG A 191 15.61 13.73 -14.58
C ARG A 191 15.32 12.22 -14.64
N ALA A 192 15.13 11.68 -15.84
CA ALA A 192 14.77 10.27 -16.05
C ALA A 192 15.84 9.28 -15.55
N ASP A 193 17.14 9.66 -15.64
CA ASP A 193 18.25 8.85 -15.17
C ASP A 193 18.38 8.79 -13.63
N LYS A 194 17.65 9.66 -12.94
CA LYS A 194 17.59 9.75 -11.48
C LYS A 194 16.40 8.98 -10.88
N VAL A 195 15.54 8.37 -11.70
CA VAL A 195 14.32 7.67 -11.25
C VAL A 195 14.33 6.21 -11.67
N GLY A 196 14.43 5.32 -10.71
CA GLY A 196 14.17 3.88 -10.86
C GLY A 196 12.75 3.50 -10.47
N ILE A 197 12.41 2.25 -10.69
CA ILE A 197 11.15 1.67 -10.24
C ILE A 197 11.46 0.60 -9.19
N PHE A 198 10.74 0.67 -8.07
CA PHE A 198 10.75 -0.38 -7.08
C PHE A 198 9.31 -0.72 -6.72
N TYR A 199 8.79 -1.78 -7.33
CA TYR A 199 7.43 -2.26 -7.09
C TYR A 199 7.28 -2.84 -5.68
N HIS A 200 6.06 -2.82 -5.16
CA HIS A 200 5.70 -3.70 -4.05
C HIS A 200 5.37 -5.09 -4.62
N GLY A 201 5.81 -6.12 -3.94
CA GLY A 201 5.54 -7.50 -4.33
C GLY A 201 4.36 -8.10 -3.57
N PHE A 202 3.90 -9.26 -4.04
CA PHE A 202 2.90 -10.07 -3.37
C PHE A 202 3.57 -11.10 -2.43
N ASP A 203 3.07 -11.20 -1.21
CA ASP A 203 3.56 -12.16 -0.21
C ASP A 203 2.68 -13.42 -0.22
N LYS A 204 3.11 -14.43 -0.98
CA LYS A 204 2.42 -15.72 -1.10
C LYS A 204 2.45 -16.58 0.18
N HIS A 205 3.26 -16.24 1.17
CA HIS A 205 3.33 -16.95 2.44
C HIS A 205 2.27 -16.45 3.41
N LYS A 206 1.94 -15.15 3.34
CA LYS A 206 0.88 -14.53 4.14
C LYS A 206 -0.51 -14.73 3.53
N PHE A 207 -0.60 -14.61 2.20
CA PHE A 207 -1.87 -14.68 1.50
C PHE A 207 -1.94 -15.96 0.65
N GLN A 208 -2.82 -16.86 1.06
CA GLN A 208 -3.01 -18.17 0.44
C GLN A 208 -4.46 -18.37 0.03
N ILE A 209 -4.68 -19.17 -1.02
CA ILE A 209 -6.03 -19.55 -1.44
C ILE A 209 -6.65 -20.45 -0.37
N ILE A 210 -7.84 -20.07 0.07
CA ILE A 210 -8.75 -20.84 0.91
C ILE A 210 -10.01 -21.09 0.05
N PRO A 211 -10.63 -22.29 0.08
CA PRO A 211 -11.90 -22.51 -0.62
C PRO A 211 -12.92 -21.43 -0.23
N SER A 212 -13.55 -20.82 -1.25
CA SER A 212 -14.44 -19.66 -1.02
C SER A 212 -15.62 -20.04 -0.13
N GLU A 213 -16.11 -21.26 -0.22
CA GLU A 213 -17.19 -21.81 0.60
C GLU A 213 -16.82 -21.79 2.09
N VAL A 214 -15.59 -22.23 2.42
CA VAL A 214 -15.06 -22.23 3.80
C VAL A 214 -14.94 -20.80 4.33
N ALA A 215 -14.42 -19.89 3.49
CA ALA A 215 -14.26 -18.50 3.87
C ALA A 215 -15.61 -17.76 4.03
N LYS A 216 -16.57 -18.03 3.16
CA LYS A 216 -17.96 -17.50 3.26
C LYS A 216 -18.63 -17.98 4.54
N GLU A 217 -18.58 -19.28 4.81
CA GLU A 217 -19.15 -19.90 6.02
C GLU A 217 -18.58 -19.29 7.30
N HIS A 218 -17.25 -19.03 7.32
CA HIS A 218 -16.58 -18.40 8.46
C HIS A 218 -17.20 -17.03 8.85
N PHE A 219 -17.70 -16.27 7.87
CA PHE A 219 -18.36 -14.98 8.10
C PHE A 219 -19.88 -15.07 8.14
N GLY A 220 -20.47 -16.27 8.03
CA GLY A 220 -21.91 -16.49 8.04
C GLY A 220 -22.62 -16.16 6.73
N PHE A 221 -21.88 -16.10 5.62
CA PHE A 221 -22.46 -15.93 4.28
C PHE A 221 -22.88 -17.28 3.68
N SER A 222 -23.91 -17.24 2.81
CA SER A 222 -24.25 -18.36 1.96
C SER A 222 -23.19 -18.54 0.85
N THR A 223 -23.02 -19.77 0.40
CA THR A 223 -22.18 -20.09 -0.77
C THR A 223 -22.66 -19.40 -2.04
N ASP A 224 -23.97 -19.12 -2.15
CA ASP A 224 -24.61 -18.45 -3.28
C ASP A 224 -24.52 -16.92 -3.20
N ASP A 225 -24.12 -16.36 -2.05
CA ASP A 225 -23.96 -14.92 -1.93
C ASP A 225 -22.86 -14.40 -2.86
N PHE A 226 -23.12 -13.27 -3.50
CA PHE A 226 -22.16 -12.50 -4.28
C PHE A 226 -21.60 -11.38 -3.41
N ILE A 227 -20.34 -11.55 -2.98
CA ILE A 227 -19.73 -10.68 -2.02
C ILE A 227 -18.80 -9.70 -2.70
N ILE A 228 -19.15 -8.41 -2.61
CA ILE A 228 -18.34 -7.27 -3.05
C ILE A 228 -17.53 -6.79 -1.84
N LEU A 229 -16.21 -6.77 -1.95
CA LEU A 229 -15.32 -6.40 -0.84
C LEU A 229 -14.71 -5.02 -1.05
N ASN A 230 -14.84 -4.15 -0.04
CA ASN A 230 -14.12 -2.89 0.07
C ASN A 230 -13.25 -2.88 1.33
N THR A 231 -11.93 -2.94 1.17
CA THR A 231 -10.93 -2.96 2.26
C THR A 231 -10.17 -1.64 2.40
N ASN A 232 -10.59 -0.59 1.70
CA ASN A 232 -9.93 0.70 1.78
C ASN A 232 -10.20 1.38 3.12
N ARG A 233 -9.20 2.11 3.65
CA ARG A 233 -9.43 2.97 4.81
C ARG A 233 -10.52 4.00 4.51
N ASN A 234 -11.32 4.35 5.52
CA ASN A 234 -12.32 5.41 5.38
C ASN A 234 -11.65 6.79 5.41
N THR A 235 -11.28 7.27 4.23
CA THR A 235 -10.74 8.62 3.98
C THR A 235 -11.37 9.19 2.71
N TYR A 236 -11.45 10.51 2.59
CA TYR A 236 -12.06 11.15 1.40
C TYR A 236 -11.43 10.72 0.08
N ARG A 237 -10.11 10.52 0.06
CA ARG A 237 -9.39 10.03 -1.11
C ARG A 237 -9.90 8.70 -1.65
N LYS A 238 -10.45 7.86 -0.78
CA LYS A 238 -10.95 6.52 -1.16
C LYS A 238 -12.37 6.55 -1.74
N ALA A 239 -13.02 7.73 -1.72
CA ALA A 239 -14.31 8.00 -2.37
C ALA A 239 -15.38 6.93 -2.09
N HIS A 240 -15.61 6.66 -0.80
CA HIS A 240 -16.61 5.67 -0.40
C HIS A 240 -18.03 6.04 -0.85
N ASP A 241 -18.30 7.32 -1.13
CA ASP A 241 -19.55 7.77 -1.74
C ASP A 241 -19.75 7.17 -3.14
N ILE A 242 -18.69 7.08 -3.95
CA ILE A 242 -18.76 6.46 -5.29
C ILE A 242 -19.01 4.95 -5.15
N SER A 243 -18.30 4.26 -4.25
CA SER A 243 -18.51 2.82 -4.06
C SER A 243 -19.90 2.51 -3.52
N MET A 244 -20.42 3.35 -2.60
CA MET A 244 -21.78 3.19 -2.05
C MET A 244 -22.85 3.39 -3.11
N LYS A 245 -22.73 4.46 -3.92
CA LYS A 245 -23.63 4.71 -5.05
C LYS A 245 -23.61 3.58 -6.08
N ALA A 246 -22.44 3.06 -6.42
CA ALA A 246 -22.28 1.92 -7.33
C ALA A 246 -22.96 0.64 -6.80
N PHE A 247 -22.78 0.37 -5.52
CA PHE A 247 -23.40 -0.77 -4.85
C PHE A 247 -24.93 -0.64 -4.80
N LEU A 248 -25.46 0.53 -4.42
CA LEU A 248 -26.90 0.76 -4.35
C LEU A 248 -27.54 0.75 -5.74
N GLU A 249 -26.85 1.27 -6.76
CA GLU A 249 -27.31 1.20 -8.14
C GLU A 249 -27.39 -0.25 -8.63
N LEU A 250 -26.40 -1.09 -8.29
CA LEU A 250 -26.46 -2.52 -8.56
C LEU A 250 -27.67 -3.16 -7.88
N LEU A 251 -27.89 -2.91 -6.57
CA LEU A 251 -29.06 -3.43 -5.86
C LEU A 251 -30.38 -3.03 -6.49
N ARG A 252 -30.49 -1.76 -6.92
CA ARG A 252 -31.68 -1.24 -7.61
C ARG A 252 -31.91 -1.95 -8.95
N ARG A 253 -30.88 -2.14 -9.75
CA ARG A 253 -30.94 -2.85 -11.06
C ARG A 253 -31.37 -4.31 -10.87
N GLU A 254 -30.85 -4.96 -9.84
CA GLU A 254 -31.12 -6.36 -9.53
C GLU A 254 -32.31 -6.54 -8.60
N ARG A 255 -33.16 -5.51 -8.46
CA ARG A 255 -34.42 -5.55 -7.66
C ARG A 255 -34.21 -6.05 -6.25
N MET A 256 -33.16 -5.62 -5.59
CA MET A 256 -32.79 -6.00 -4.23
C MET A 256 -32.53 -7.52 -4.07
N ASP A 257 -31.84 -8.14 -5.05
CA ASP A 257 -31.48 -9.56 -4.97
C ASP A 257 -30.73 -9.84 -3.67
N SER A 258 -31.29 -10.72 -2.86
CA SER A 258 -30.80 -11.00 -1.51
C SER A 258 -29.39 -11.59 -1.46
N ARG A 259 -28.86 -12.07 -2.58
CA ARG A 259 -27.50 -12.63 -2.67
C ARG A 259 -26.44 -11.56 -2.73
N ILE A 260 -26.75 -10.33 -3.12
CA ILE A 260 -25.77 -9.26 -3.28
C ILE A 260 -25.40 -8.69 -1.92
N LYS A 261 -24.12 -8.75 -1.55
CA LYS A 261 -23.58 -8.31 -0.27
C LYS A 261 -22.41 -7.34 -0.48
N LEU A 262 -22.39 -6.25 0.27
CA LEU A 262 -21.23 -5.38 0.42
C LEU A 262 -20.53 -5.73 1.74
N PHE A 263 -19.30 -6.20 1.67
CA PHE A 263 -18.48 -6.51 2.83
C PHE A 263 -17.44 -5.40 3.03
N ILE A 264 -17.46 -4.76 4.19
CA ILE A 264 -16.65 -3.59 4.50
C ILE A 264 -15.67 -3.94 5.62
N ASN A 265 -14.37 -3.65 5.37
CA ASN A 265 -13.32 -3.76 6.38
C ASN A 265 -12.68 -2.39 6.66
N HIS A 266 -13.47 -1.45 7.14
CA HIS A 266 -13.01 -0.15 7.61
C HIS A 266 -14.00 0.44 8.63
N GLN A 267 -13.62 1.54 9.27
CA GLN A 267 -14.49 2.25 10.18
C GLN A 267 -15.68 2.86 9.43
N MET A 268 -16.88 2.69 9.98
CA MET A 268 -18.13 3.25 9.39
C MET A 268 -18.25 4.76 9.60
N ASP A 269 -17.59 5.28 10.61
CA ASP A 269 -17.49 6.72 10.89
C ASP A 269 -16.02 7.11 11.07
N SER A 270 -15.59 8.15 10.37
CA SER A 270 -14.20 8.62 10.39
C SER A 270 -14.13 10.13 10.24
N LEU A 271 -13.42 10.78 11.15
CA LEU A 271 -13.18 12.22 11.10
C LEU A 271 -12.38 12.66 9.86
N SER A 272 -11.58 11.76 9.29
CA SER A 272 -10.80 12.00 8.05
C SER A 272 -11.50 11.49 6.79
N GLY A 273 -12.75 11.05 6.90
CA GLY A 273 -13.49 10.41 5.81
C GLY A 273 -14.99 10.66 5.89
N TYR A 274 -15.74 9.58 5.75
CA TYR A 274 -17.19 9.60 5.66
C TYR A 274 -17.84 9.04 6.93
N ASN A 275 -19.01 9.57 7.31
CA ASN A 275 -19.98 8.81 8.07
C ASN A 275 -20.75 7.93 7.07
N ILE A 276 -20.42 6.64 7.03
CA ILE A 276 -20.99 5.71 6.05
C ILE A 276 -22.47 5.43 6.33
N TYR A 277 -22.92 5.53 7.59
CA TYR A 277 -24.33 5.34 7.93
C TYR A 277 -25.19 6.47 7.33
N ASP A 278 -24.78 7.73 7.56
CA ASP A 278 -25.49 8.91 7.01
C ASP A 278 -25.44 8.89 5.47
N LEU A 279 -24.30 8.53 4.90
CA LEU A 279 -24.14 8.41 3.45
C LEU A 279 -25.09 7.36 2.88
N LEU A 280 -25.17 6.17 3.49
CA LEU A 280 -26.05 5.09 3.07
C LEU A 280 -27.53 5.51 3.15
N GLU A 281 -27.93 6.15 4.27
CA GLU A 281 -29.31 6.62 4.47
C GLU A 281 -29.72 7.61 3.38
N VAL A 282 -28.88 8.64 3.13
CA VAL A 282 -29.14 9.66 2.13
C VAL A 282 -29.23 9.07 0.71
N GLU A 283 -28.33 8.17 0.36
CA GLU A 283 -28.35 7.56 -0.98
C GLU A 283 -29.50 6.55 -1.16
N CYS A 284 -29.90 5.83 -0.11
CA CYS A 284 -31.12 5.02 -0.12
C CYS A 284 -32.37 5.87 -0.36
N LEU A 285 -32.49 7.01 0.35
CA LEU A 285 -33.61 7.92 0.17
C LEU A 285 -33.71 8.43 -1.28
N LYS A 286 -32.58 8.81 -1.90
CA LYS A 286 -32.57 9.30 -3.29
C LYS A 286 -33.02 8.22 -4.29
N LEU A 287 -32.80 6.96 -4.00
CA LEU A 287 -33.17 5.82 -4.87
C LEU A 287 -34.50 5.17 -4.51
N GLY A 288 -35.19 5.66 -3.47
CA GLY A 288 -36.46 5.09 -2.97
C GLY A 288 -36.27 3.69 -2.35
N LEU A 289 -35.09 3.40 -1.82
CA LEU A 289 -34.77 2.16 -1.12
C LEU A 289 -35.03 2.33 0.40
N VAL A 290 -35.39 1.22 1.06
CA VAL A 290 -35.59 1.21 2.52
C VAL A 290 -34.21 1.01 3.17
N TYR A 291 -33.73 2.02 3.89
CA TYR A 291 -32.39 2.04 4.51
C TYR A 291 -32.14 0.81 5.41
N GLU A 292 -33.09 0.49 6.31
CA GLU A 292 -32.98 -0.63 7.24
C GLU A 292 -32.85 -1.97 6.52
N ASP A 293 -33.55 -2.14 5.40
CA ASP A 293 -33.47 -3.34 4.58
C ASP A 293 -32.08 -3.47 3.95
N VAL A 294 -31.55 -2.38 3.40
CA VAL A 294 -30.20 -2.37 2.81
C VAL A 294 -29.15 -2.63 3.88
N LEU A 295 -29.20 -1.89 4.99
CA LEU A 295 -28.22 -2.02 6.07
C LEU A 295 -28.19 -3.42 6.67
N ASN A 296 -29.36 -4.00 6.96
CA ASN A 296 -29.44 -5.27 7.69
C ASN A 296 -29.25 -6.51 6.79
N LYS A 297 -29.59 -6.43 5.50
CA LYS A 297 -29.59 -7.58 4.59
C LYS A 297 -28.45 -7.61 3.60
N HIS A 298 -27.85 -6.43 3.30
CA HIS A 298 -26.91 -6.29 2.20
C HIS A 298 -25.56 -5.71 2.60
N VAL A 299 -25.44 -5.01 3.76
CA VAL A 299 -24.18 -4.42 4.21
C VAL A 299 -23.65 -5.16 5.41
N PHE A 300 -22.43 -5.67 5.31
CA PHE A 300 -21.74 -6.45 6.35
C PHE A 300 -20.43 -5.76 6.71
N MET A 301 -20.16 -5.68 8.00
CA MET A 301 -18.94 -5.08 8.50
C MET A 301 -18.08 -6.12 9.19
N PHE A 302 -16.81 -6.13 8.85
CA PHE A 302 -15.86 -6.90 9.63
C PHE A 302 -15.58 -6.19 10.96
N LYS A 303 -16.05 -6.79 12.05
CA LYS A 303 -15.85 -6.28 13.41
C LYS A 303 -14.59 -6.90 14.00
N ASN A 304 -13.51 -6.13 14.05
CA ASN A 304 -12.33 -6.53 14.80
C ASN A 304 -12.37 -5.91 16.21
N LYS A 305 -12.10 -6.74 17.22
CA LYS A 305 -12.07 -6.33 18.64
C LYS A 305 -10.90 -5.39 18.97
N VAL A 306 -9.85 -5.37 18.13
CA VAL A 306 -8.58 -4.67 18.41
C VAL A 306 -8.34 -3.47 17.48
N GLY A 307 -9.30 -3.15 16.59
CA GLY A 307 -9.16 -2.02 15.65
C GLY A 307 -8.28 -2.29 14.42
N HIS A 308 -7.54 -3.41 14.38
CA HIS A 308 -6.69 -3.82 13.25
C HIS A 308 -6.93 -5.29 12.95
N ALA A 309 -7.04 -5.64 11.66
CA ALA A 309 -7.11 -7.02 11.23
C ALA A 309 -5.68 -7.57 11.01
N GLU A 310 -5.41 -8.73 11.57
CA GLU A 310 -4.19 -9.49 11.28
C GLU A 310 -4.15 -9.96 9.82
N ASP A 311 -2.96 -10.20 9.28
CA ASP A 311 -2.79 -10.68 7.89
C ASP A 311 -3.60 -11.97 7.62
N SER A 312 -3.72 -12.88 8.61
CA SER A 312 -4.55 -14.11 8.53
C SER A 312 -6.04 -13.83 8.37
N GLN A 313 -6.55 -12.82 9.09
CA GLN A 313 -7.96 -12.41 9.02
C GLN A 313 -8.24 -11.71 7.68
N ILE A 314 -7.30 -10.88 7.20
CA ILE A 314 -7.38 -10.26 5.88
C ILE A 314 -7.36 -11.33 4.78
N ASN A 315 -6.53 -12.36 4.91
CA ASN A 315 -6.53 -13.48 3.96
C ASN A 315 -7.91 -14.18 3.90
N MET A 316 -8.54 -14.39 5.05
CA MET A 316 -9.89 -15.00 5.10
C MET A 316 -10.94 -14.10 4.43
N LEU A 317 -10.89 -12.76 4.69
CA LEU A 317 -11.74 -11.75 4.04
C LEU A 317 -11.61 -11.79 2.52
N TYR A 318 -10.37 -11.79 2.02
CA TYR A 318 -10.09 -11.84 0.58
C TYR A 318 -10.66 -13.11 -0.07
N ASN A 319 -10.54 -14.27 0.58
CA ASN A 319 -11.06 -15.52 0.04
C ASN A 319 -12.59 -15.61 0.08
N ALA A 320 -13.25 -14.98 1.04
CA ALA A 320 -14.71 -14.95 1.14
C ALA A 320 -15.36 -14.14 0.00
N ALA A 321 -14.69 -13.09 -0.47
CA ALA A 321 -15.24 -12.21 -1.47
C ALA A 321 -15.18 -12.79 -2.89
N ASP A 322 -16.11 -12.36 -3.73
CA ASP A 322 -16.18 -12.72 -5.16
C ASP A 322 -15.50 -11.68 -6.06
N VAL A 323 -15.54 -10.42 -5.65
CA VAL A 323 -14.99 -9.29 -6.39
C VAL A 323 -14.54 -8.19 -5.43
N GLY A 324 -13.45 -7.51 -5.75
CA GLY A 324 -13.02 -6.30 -5.03
C GLY A 324 -13.52 -5.03 -5.68
N VAL A 325 -13.77 -4.00 -4.88
CA VAL A 325 -14.10 -2.65 -5.37
C VAL A 325 -13.16 -1.62 -4.77
N ASN A 326 -12.62 -0.72 -5.63
CA ASN A 326 -11.78 0.40 -5.20
C ASN A 326 -12.06 1.62 -6.07
N THR A 327 -12.72 2.61 -5.48
CA THR A 327 -13.20 3.82 -6.16
C THR A 327 -12.34 5.04 -5.93
N CYS A 328 -11.09 4.86 -5.49
CA CYS A 328 -10.23 5.96 -5.06
C CYS A 328 -9.99 7.02 -6.15
N LEU A 329 -9.83 8.26 -5.71
CA LEU A 329 -9.53 9.43 -6.55
C LEU A 329 -8.05 9.50 -6.94
N GLY A 330 -7.22 8.74 -6.25
CA GLY A 330 -5.79 8.56 -6.46
C GLY A 330 -5.25 7.45 -5.56
N GLU A 331 -4.18 6.78 -5.99
CA GLU A 331 -3.64 5.62 -5.29
C GLU A 331 -2.14 5.48 -5.50
N GLY A 332 -1.38 5.34 -4.42
CA GLY A 332 0.06 5.10 -4.51
C GLY A 332 0.35 3.77 -5.19
N PHE A 333 0.11 2.67 -4.52
CA PHE A 333 0.29 1.33 -5.10
C PHE A 333 -1.02 0.53 -5.19
N GLY A 334 -1.82 0.50 -4.10
CA GLY A 334 -3.07 -0.27 -4.08
C GLY A 334 -2.89 -1.70 -3.59
N LEU A 335 -2.11 -1.89 -2.51
CA LEU A 335 -1.79 -3.20 -1.94
C LEU A 335 -3.01 -4.09 -1.73
N CYS A 336 -4.10 -3.54 -1.14
CA CYS A 336 -5.30 -4.34 -0.86
C CYS A 336 -5.93 -4.91 -2.14
N SER A 337 -6.00 -4.11 -3.21
CA SER A 337 -6.55 -4.58 -4.50
C SER A 337 -5.63 -5.62 -5.15
N MET A 338 -4.31 -5.41 -5.09
CA MET A 338 -3.33 -6.36 -5.62
C MET A 338 -3.35 -7.69 -4.84
N GLU A 339 -3.34 -7.64 -3.51
CA GLU A 339 -3.37 -8.84 -2.65
C GLU A 339 -4.64 -9.65 -2.88
N HIS A 340 -5.79 -8.99 -2.94
CA HIS A 340 -7.07 -9.64 -3.22
C HIS A 340 -7.10 -10.28 -4.62
N ALA A 341 -6.62 -9.56 -5.63
CA ALA A 341 -6.53 -10.06 -7.01
C ALA A 341 -5.56 -11.25 -7.14
N ALA A 342 -4.44 -11.23 -6.39
CA ALA A 342 -3.49 -12.33 -6.35
C ALA A 342 -4.07 -13.65 -5.81
N LEU A 343 -5.21 -13.60 -5.13
CA LEU A 343 -5.96 -14.78 -4.70
C LEU A 343 -7.00 -15.25 -5.74
N GLY A 344 -6.93 -14.73 -6.96
CA GLY A 344 -7.83 -15.12 -8.05
C GLY A 344 -9.18 -14.41 -8.01
N LYS A 345 -9.24 -13.22 -7.42
CA LYS A 345 -10.46 -12.41 -7.28
C LYS A 345 -10.37 -11.17 -8.16
N PRO A 346 -11.19 -11.06 -9.22
CA PRO A 346 -11.16 -9.89 -10.09
C PRO A 346 -11.58 -8.62 -9.34
N GLN A 347 -11.18 -7.46 -9.88
CA GLN A 347 -11.43 -6.16 -9.26
C GLN A 347 -12.25 -5.27 -10.19
N VAL A 348 -13.07 -4.39 -9.61
CA VAL A 348 -13.68 -3.25 -10.30
C VAL A 348 -13.10 -1.99 -9.66
N ILE A 349 -12.18 -1.33 -10.34
CA ILE A 349 -11.32 -0.32 -9.71
C ILE A 349 -11.09 0.90 -10.58
N SER A 350 -10.84 2.04 -9.96
CA SER A 350 -10.42 3.26 -10.64
C SER A 350 -9.09 3.05 -11.38
N SER A 351 -9.01 3.52 -12.62
CA SER A 351 -7.75 3.57 -13.40
C SER A 351 -6.92 4.78 -12.98
N VAL A 352 -6.27 4.70 -11.81
CA VAL A 352 -5.48 5.78 -11.20
C VAL A 352 -4.19 5.24 -10.57
N GLY A 353 -3.13 6.04 -10.59
CA GLY A 353 -1.86 5.68 -9.99
C GLY A 353 -1.34 4.31 -10.44
N ALA A 354 -0.71 3.57 -9.55
CA ALA A 354 -0.18 2.24 -9.86
C ALA A 354 -1.26 1.19 -10.18
N LEU A 355 -2.53 1.40 -9.79
CA LEU A 355 -3.63 0.50 -10.17
C LEU A 355 -3.75 0.39 -11.70
N THR A 356 -3.49 1.49 -12.42
CA THR A 356 -3.47 1.47 -13.89
C THR A 356 -2.43 0.49 -14.42
N ASP A 357 -1.22 0.48 -13.85
CA ASP A 357 -0.14 -0.42 -14.28
C ASP A 357 -0.39 -1.87 -13.90
N ILE A 358 -0.87 -2.11 -12.67
CA ILE A 358 -1.09 -3.46 -12.14
C ILE A 358 -2.18 -4.18 -12.94
N PHE A 359 -3.25 -3.46 -13.32
CA PHE A 359 -4.44 -4.07 -13.91
C PHE A 359 -4.63 -3.83 -15.42
N LYS A 360 -3.68 -3.14 -16.09
CA LYS A 360 -3.77 -2.82 -17.55
C LYS A 360 -3.84 -4.02 -18.47
N ASN A 361 -3.34 -5.18 -18.04
CA ASN A 361 -3.26 -6.39 -18.86
C ASN A 361 -4.54 -7.26 -18.81
N GLY A 362 -5.61 -6.80 -18.17
CA GLY A 362 -6.88 -7.52 -18.08
C GLY A 362 -7.06 -8.25 -16.75
N GLY A 363 -8.04 -9.17 -16.71
CA GLY A 363 -8.40 -9.91 -15.51
C GLY A 363 -9.13 -9.06 -14.44
N SER A 364 -9.54 -7.83 -14.81
CA SER A 364 -10.28 -6.90 -13.93
C SER A 364 -10.92 -5.79 -14.76
N VAL A 365 -11.85 -5.06 -14.18
CA VAL A 365 -12.48 -3.88 -14.78
C VAL A 365 -11.78 -2.63 -14.29
N LEU A 366 -11.09 -1.94 -15.20
CA LEU A 366 -10.51 -0.62 -14.98
C LEU A 366 -11.51 0.46 -15.39
N VAL A 367 -12.06 1.16 -14.41
CA VAL A 367 -12.98 2.28 -14.61
C VAL A 367 -12.18 3.54 -14.88
N LYS A 368 -12.33 4.11 -16.08
CA LYS A 368 -11.60 5.32 -16.47
C LYS A 368 -12.20 6.57 -15.85
N PRO A 369 -11.38 7.50 -15.35
CA PRO A 369 -11.87 8.80 -14.88
C PRO A 369 -12.59 9.57 -16.00
N LYS A 370 -13.71 10.21 -15.66
CA LYS A 370 -14.47 11.10 -16.54
C LYS A 370 -14.18 12.57 -16.28
N ALA A 371 -13.58 12.88 -15.13
CA ALA A 371 -13.20 14.25 -14.77
C ALA A 371 -11.91 14.23 -13.94
N VAL A 372 -11.20 15.33 -13.99
CA VAL A 372 -10.04 15.62 -13.14
C VAL A 372 -10.32 16.90 -12.36
N LEU A 373 -10.12 16.85 -11.05
CA LEU A 373 -10.22 18.01 -10.17
C LEU A 373 -8.81 18.33 -9.65
N SER A 374 -8.22 19.42 -10.13
CA SER A 374 -6.92 19.89 -9.62
C SER A 374 -7.13 20.62 -8.30
N VAL A 375 -6.51 20.11 -7.25
CA VAL A 375 -6.54 20.70 -5.91
C VAL A 375 -5.22 21.39 -5.62
N ALA A 376 -5.29 22.68 -5.25
CA ALA A 376 -4.13 23.46 -4.85
C ALA A 376 -4.54 24.39 -3.69
N ASN A 377 -4.48 23.87 -2.47
CA ASN A 377 -4.81 24.63 -1.27
C ASN A 377 -3.57 24.97 -0.43
N HIS A 378 -3.72 25.81 0.59
CA HIS A 378 -2.65 26.23 1.48
C HIS A 378 -2.41 25.25 2.65
N VAL A 379 -3.33 24.31 2.86
CA VAL A 379 -3.22 23.27 3.88
C VAL A 379 -2.08 22.32 3.50
N ASP A 380 -1.46 21.70 4.49
CA ASP A 380 -0.31 20.81 4.31
C ASP A 380 -0.74 19.39 3.91
N GLU A 381 -1.58 19.33 2.87
CA GLU A 381 -2.03 18.12 2.21
C GLU A 381 -1.25 17.90 0.91
N HIS A 382 -1.35 16.71 0.33
CA HIS A 382 -0.64 16.34 -0.90
C HIS A 382 -0.99 17.23 -2.09
N ASN A 383 -2.26 17.69 -2.22
CA ASN A 383 -2.79 18.36 -3.41
C ASN A 383 -2.65 17.48 -4.67
N GLY A 384 -2.71 18.09 -5.86
CA GLY A 384 -2.55 17.38 -7.13
C GLY A 384 -3.87 17.13 -7.85
N ASP A 385 -3.83 16.22 -8.82
CA ASP A 385 -4.95 15.93 -9.70
C ASP A 385 -5.75 14.72 -9.18
N LEU A 386 -6.96 14.99 -8.69
CA LEU A 386 -7.92 13.98 -8.26
C LEU A 386 -8.71 13.48 -9.46
N HIS A 387 -8.69 12.19 -9.70
CA HIS A 387 -9.38 11.56 -10.82
C HIS A 387 -10.75 11.04 -10.39
N ILE A 388 -11.82 11.58 -10.99
CA ILE A 388 -13.19 11.26 -10.63
C ILE A 388 -13.78 10.28 -11.64
N CYS A 389 -14.15 9.10 -11.18
CA CYS A 389 -14.84 8.07 -11.96
C CYS A 389 -16.36 8.14 -11.74
N ASP A 390 -17.15 7.65 -12.70
CA ASP A 390 -18.59 7.55 -12.60
C ASP A 390 -18.99 6.27 -11.87
N TYR A 391 -19.87 6.38 -10.87
CA TYR A 391 -20.37 5.24 -10.11
C TYR A 391 -21.15 4.23 -10.96
N ASN A 392 -21.79 4.67 -12.08
CA ASN A 392 -22.49 3.77 -12.99
C ASN A 392 -21.53 2.81 -13.69
N ASP A 393 -20.32 3.26 -14.08
CA ASP A 393 -19.33 2.40 -14.71
C ASP A 393 -18.85 1.31 -13.71
N PHE A 394 -18.78 1.61 -12.42
CA PHE A 394 -18.53 0.59 -11.38
C PHE A 394 -19.71 -0.37 -11.24
N ALA A 395 -20.96 0.15 -11.22
CA ALA A 395 -22.14 -0.68 -11.17
C ALA A 395 -22.22 -1.64 -12.35
N ASP A 396 -21.87 -1.19 -13.56
CA ASP A 396 -21.80 -2.02 -14.77
C ASP A 396 -20.79 -3.17 -14.62
N GLY A 397 -19.59 -2.86 -14.11
CA GLY A 397 -18.55 -3.86 -13.85
C GLY A 397 -18.97 -4.89 -12.78
N LEU A 398 -19.57 -4.44 -11.70
CA LEU A 398 -20.09 -5.30 -10.63
C LEU A 398 -21.23 -6.18 -11.15
N GLN A 399 -22.17 -5.61 -11.91
CA GLN A 399 -23.30 -6.34 -12.51
C GLN A 399 -22.83 -7.39 -13.52
N MET A 400 -21.82 -7.09 -14.33
CA MET A 400 -21.21 -8.05 -15.24
C MET A 400 -20.66 -9.27 -14.46
N TYR A 401 -19.96 -9.04 -13.35
CA TYR A 401 -19.43 -10.13 -12.53
C TYR A 401 -20.50 -10.86 -11.74
N PHE A 402 -21.58 -10.22 -11.35
CA PHE A 402 -22.72 -10.86 -10.70
C PHE A 402 -23.38 -11.88 -11.64
N HIS A 403 -23.65 -11.50 -12.89
CA HIS A 403 -24.32 -12.35 -13.86
C HIS A 403 -23.40 -13.39 -14.53
N ASN A 404 -22.08 -13.17 -14.57
CA ASN A 404 -21.17 -14.03 -15.30
C ASN A 404 -20.08 -14.64 -14.43
N SER A 405 -20.44 -15.72 -13.73
CA SER A 405 -19.51 -16.44 -12.85
C SER A 405 -18.33 -17.06 -13.62
N SER A 406 -18.52 -17.46 -14.87
CA SER A 406 -17.45 -18.00 -15.73
C SER A 406 -16.42 -16.92 -16.04
N LYS A 407 -16.86 -15.72 -16.45
CA LYS A 407 -15.95 -14.60 -16.69
C LYS A 407 -15.22 -14.19 -15.42
N ARG A 408 -15.92 -14.15 -14.27
CA ARG A 408 -15.31 -13.84 -12.97
C ARG A 408 -14.17 -14.81 -12.63
N LYS A 409 -14.34 -16.11 -12.91
CA LYS A 409 -13.30 -17.13 -12.69
C LYS A 409 -12.13 -16.97 -13.66
N VAL A 410 -12.38 -16.70 -14.93
CA VAL A 410 -11.33 -16.49 -15.95
C VAL A 410 -10.54 -15.23 -15.61
N ASP A 411 -11.21 -14.10 -15.39
CA ASP A 411 -10.56 -12.85 -15.05
C ASP A 411 -9.74 -12.97 -13.75
N GLY A 412 -10.29 -13.67 -12.74
CA GLY A 412 -9.59 -13.95 -11.49
C GLY A 412 -8.31 -14.77 -11.70
N TYR A 413 -8.37 -15.80 -12.54
CA TYR A 413 -7.20 -16.59 -12.90
C TYR A 413 -6.14 -15.73 -13.64
N ASP A 414 -6.55 -14.99 -14.64
CA ASP A 414 -5.64 -14.19 -15.48
C ASP A 414 -4.91 -13.12 -14.64
N ILE A 415 -5.64 -12.39 -13.78
CA ILE A 415 -5.02 -11.37 -12.92
C ILE A 415 -4.09 -11.99 -11.87
N ARG A 416 -4.46 -13.14 -11.31
CA ARG A 416 -3.58 -13.86 -10.38
C ARG A 416 -2.26 -14.23 -11.05
N GLU A 417 -2.30 -14.89 -12.21
CA GLU A 417 -1.09 -15.28 -12.95
C GLU A 417 -0.23 -14.05 -13.27
N HIS A 418 -0.83 -12.97 -13.72
CA HIS A 418 -0.11 -11.72 -13.96
C HIS A 418 0.60 -11.22 -12.70
N ILE A 419 -0.09 -11.15 -11.55
CA ILE A 419 0.51 -10.64 -10.31
C ILE A 419 1.62 -11.55 -9.81
N LEU A 420 1.44 -12.87 -9.80
CA LEU A 420 2.45 -13.81 -9.33
C LEU A 420 3.73 -13.79 -10.17
N ASN A 421 3.60 -13.55 -11.46
CA ASN A 421 4.74 -13.49 -12.38
C ASN A 421 5.45 -12.12 -12.34
N THR A 422 4.70 -11.02 -12.19
CA THR A 422 5.24 -9.66 -12.30
C THR A 422 5.67 -9.10 -10.94
N TYR A 423 4.86 -9.30 -9.90
CA TYR A 423 5.05 -8.72 -8.57
C TYR A 423 5.61 -9.72 -7.57
N ASN A 424 6.65 -10.44 -7.96
CA ASN A 424 7.34 -11.41 -7.13
C ASN A 424 8.44 -10.74 -6.30
N TRP A 425 8.33 -10.79 -4.98
CA TRP A 425 9.30 -10.18 -4.08
C TRP A 425 10.74 -10.63 -4.32
N ASN A 426 10.98 -11.91 -4.62
CA ASN A 426 12.36 -12.40 -4.83
C ASN A 426 13.03 -11.69 -6.01
N THR A 427 12.31 -11.52 -7.12
CA THR A 427 12.84 -10.81 -8.30
C THR A 427 12.99 -9.32 -8.02
N ILE A 428 11.97 -8.70 -7.42
CA ILE A 428 11.95 -7.26 -7.13
C ILE A 428 13.10 -6.85 -6.19
N LEU A 429 13.34 -7.61 -5.12
CA LEU A 429 14.37 -7.31 -4.13
C LEU A 429 15.79 -7.51 -4.68
N VAL A 430 15.99 -8.48 -5.57
CA VAL A 430 17.28 -8.68 -6.25
C VAL A 430 17.59 -7.49 -7.17
N GLU A 431 16.63 -7.02 -7.96
CA GLU A 431 16.82 -5.83 -8.82
C GLU A 431 17.02 -4.56 -7.97
N PHE A 432 16.32 -4.41 -6.87
CA PHE A 432 16.53 -3.32 -5.92
C PHE A 432 17.97 -3.27 -5.41
N MET A 433 18.53 -4.42 -4.99
CA MET A 433 19.95 -4.48 -4.57
C MET A 433 20.94 -4.13 -5.68
N LYS A 434 20.66 -4.54 -6.92
CA LYS A 434 21.49 -4.14 -8.07
C LYS A 434 21.47 -2.62 -8.27
N ASP A 435 20.29 -2.00 -8.16
CA ASP A 435 20.18 -0.56 -8.32
C ASP A 435 20.83 0.20 -7.16
N LEU A 436 20.70 -0.26 -5.91
CA LEU A 436 21.43 0.33 -4.78
C LEU A 436 22.95 0.28 -4.97
N LYS A 437 23.49 -0.81 -5.53
CA LYS A 437 24.93 -0.93 -5.83
C LYS A 437 25.39 0.03 -6.95
N LYS A 438 24.52 0.37 -7.91
CA LYS A 438 24.84 1.37 -8.96
C LYS A 438 24.86 2.80 -8.44
N ILE A 439 24.11 3.08 -7.37
CA ILE A 439 24.03 4.40 -6.75
C ILE A 439 25.26 4.72 -5.92
N LEU A 440 25.94 3.70 -5.36
CA LEU A 440 27.22 3.82 -4.64
C LEU A 440 28.36 4.18 -5.57
#